data_de0b77b38b947f63817e9f51b058bced
#
_entry.id   de0b77b38b947f63817e9f51b058bced
#
_cell.length_a   1.000
_cell.length_b   1.000
_cell.length_c   1.000
_cell.angle_alpha   90.00
_cell.angle_beta   90.00
_cell.angle_gamma   90.00
#
_symmetry.space_group_name_H-M   'P 1'
#
loop_
_entity.id
_entity.type
_entity.pdbx_description
1 polymer ?
#
loop_
_entity_poly.entity_id
_entity_poly.type
_entity_poly.pdbx_seq_one_letter_code
_entity_poly.pdbx_strand_id
1 'polypeptide(L)'
;MTRVGVVTFPGTLDDRDAARAVEIAGAQAVSLWHKDADLHGVDAVVIPGGFSYGDYLRCGAIAATAPVMSEIVREAGRGLPVLGICNGFQVLCESHMLPGALIRNDHQKFLCRDQVLRIENADTAWTRAYSAGDTITVPLKNGEGNFQASPAELERLEGEGHVVFRYVDVNPNGSANDIAGVTNAAGNVVGLMPHPEHATEAGFGPLSLGPDGASHHGGTDGLGIFRSVLASLVG
;
A
#
# COMPACT_ATOMS: atom_id res chain seq x y z
N MET A 1 2.97 -23.63 -0.07
CA MET A 1 3.50 -22.40 0.56
C MET A 1 2.98 -21.25 -0.28
N THR A 2 2.31 -20.31 0.33
CA THR A 2 1.76 -19.11 -0.38
C THR A 2 2.89 -18.34 -1.05
N ARG A 3 2.66 -17.91 -2.28
CA ARG A 3 3.63 -17.20 -3.11
C ARG A 3 3.14 -15.77 -3.37
N VAL A 4 3.92 -14.77 -3.01
CA VAL A 4 3.57 -13.37 -3.21
C VAL A 4 4.54 -12.74 -4.19
N GLY A 5 4.00 -12.24 -5.31
CA GLY A 5 4.78 -11.54 -6.33
C GLY A 5 5.16 -10.15 -5.85
N VAL A 6 6.42 -9.77 -6.00
CA VAL A 6 6.90 -8.43 -5.72
C VAL A 6 7.40 -7.82 -7.03
N VAL A 7 6.74 -6.74 -7.45
CA VAL A 7 7.01 -6.11 -8.75
C VAL A 7 8.22 -5.19 -8.65
N THR A 8 9.12 -5.28 -9.64
CA THR A 8 10.25 -4.37 -9.79
C THR A 8 10.16 -3.64 -11.13
N PHE A 9 10.00 -2.32 -11.09
CA PHE A 9 10.18 -1.42 -12.23
C PHE A 9 11.57 -0.78 -12.19
N PRO A 10 12.09 -0.26 -13.31
CA PRO A 10 13.24 0.65 -13.26
C PRO A 10 12.93 1.83 -12.32
N GLY A 11 13.69 1.99 -11.23
CA GLY A 11 13.47 3.02 -10.21
C GLY A 11 12.63 2.59 -9.01
N THR A 12 12.15 1.34 -8.93
CA THR A 12 11.65 0.77 -7.67
C THR A 12 12.78 0.74 -6.64
N LEU A 13 12.50 1.11 -5.40
CA LEU A 13 13.49 1.16 -4.32
C LEU A 13 13.19 0.18 -3.18
N ASP A 14 11.91 -0.09 -2.93
CA ASP A 14 11.45 -0.83 -1.75
C ASP A 14 11.07 -2.29 -2.07
N ASP A 15 11.48 -2.82 -3.23
CA ASP A 15 11.19 -4.20 -3.63
C ASP A 15 11.83 -5.24 -2.70
N ARG A 16 13.05 -4.98 -2.21
CA ARG A 16 13.73 -5.85 -1.24
C ARG A 16 13.05 -5.84 0.12
N ASP A 17 12.62 -4.67 0.58
CA ASP A 17 11.93 -4.52 1.86
C ASP A 17 10.55 -5.18 1.81
N ALA A 18 9.82 -5.02 0.70
CA ALA A 18 8.55 -5.70 0.46
C ALA A 18 8.73 -7.24 0.41
N ALA A 19 9.78 -7.74 -0.27
CA ALA A 19 10.09 -9.16 -0.31
C ALA A 19 10.42 -9.70 1.10
N ARG A 20 11.23 -8.96 1.87
CA ARG A 20 11.54 -9.29 3.27
C ARG A 20 10.28 -9.33 4.13
N ALA A 21 9.38 -8.35 4.00
CA ALA A 21 8.11 -8.31 4.73
C ALA A 21 7.24 -9.54 4.44
N VAL A 22 7.16 -9.94 3.17
CA VAL A 22 6.47 -11.16 2.73
C VAL A 22 7.07 -12.42 3.39
N GLU A 23 8.40 -12.52 3.42
CA GLU A 23 9.10 -13.66 4.04
C GLU A 23 8.91 -13.70 5.57
N ILE A 24 8.99 -12.55 6.24
CA ILE A 24 8.71 -12.44 7.70
C ILE A 24 7.26 -12.83 8.00
N ALA A 25 6.31 -12.52 7.12
CA ALA A 25 4.92 -12.93 7.27
C ALA A 25 4.71 -14.45 7.09
N GLY A 26 5.68 -15.17 6.51
CA GLY A 26 5.64 -16.63 6.33
C GLY A 26 5.27 -17.10 4.93
N ALA A 27 5.39 -16.24 3.92
CA ALA A 27 5.18 -16.58 2.51
C ALA A 27 6.50 -16.60 1.72
N GLN A 28 6.46 -17.08 0.50
CA GLN A 28 7.56 -17.03 -0.44
C GLN A 28 7.44 -15.76 -1.31
N ALA A 29 8.45 -14.90 -1.29
CA ALA A 29 8.54 -13.78 -2.22
C ALA A 29 9.00 -14.28 -3.60
N VAL A 30 8.31 -13.80 -4.66
CA VAL A 30 8.62 -14.10 -6.06
C VAL A 30 8.86 -12.78 -6.77
N SER A 31 10.05 -12.59 -7.34
CA SER A 31 10.36 -11.38 -8.11
C SER A 31 9.57 -11.37 -9.41
N LEU A 32 8.88 -10.26 -9.70
CA LEU A 32 8.18 -10.00 -10.96
C LEU A 32 8.83 -8.78 -11.63
N TRP A 33 9.49 -9.00 -12.76
CA TRP A 33 10.10 -7.92 -13.52
C TRP A 33 9.06 -7.21 -14.39
N HIS A 34 9.16 -5.90 -14.52
CA HIS A 34 8.18 -5.09 -15.26
C HIS A 34 7.89 -5.53 -16.70
N LYS A 35 8.79 -6.29 -17.32
CA LYS A 35 8.61 -6.85 -18.68
C LYS A 35 7.97 -8.23 -18.70
N ASP A 36 7.79 -8.86 -17.54
CA ASP A 36 7.19 -10.18 -17.48
C ASP A 36 5.71 -10.09 -17.89
N ALA A 37 5.30 -11.02 -18.75
CA ALA A 37 3.91 -11.20 -19.17
C ALA A 37 3.27 -12.41 -18.47
N ASP A 38 3.88 -12.89 -17.38
CA ASP A 38 3.44 -14.00 -16.55
C ASP A 38 3.70 -13.67 -15.09
N LEU A 39 2.72 -13.90 -14.24
CA LEU A 39 2.85 -13.72 -12.78
C LEU A 39 3.43 -14.93 -12.07
N HIS A 40 3.91 -15.93 -12.80
CA HIS A 40 4.57 -17.14 -12.28
C HIS A 40 3.74 -17.92 -11.24
N GLY A 41 2.41 -17.86 -11.34
CA GLY A 41 1.49 -18.57 -10.44
C GLY A 41 1.57 -18.08 -9.00
N VAL A 42 1.69 -16.77 -8.78
CA VAL A 42 1.61 -16.18 -7.43
C VAL A 42 0.16 -16.08 -6.95
N ASP A 43 -0.02 -16.12 -5.64
CA ASP A 43 -1.32 -16.07 -4.99
C ASP A 43 -1.74 -14.64 -4.63
N ALA A 44 -0.79 -13.70 -4.58
CA ALA A 44 -1.01 -12.27 -4.35
C ALA A 44 0.14 -11.46 -4.95
N VAL A 45 -0.04 -10.14 -5.08
CA VAL A 45 0.98 -9.24 -5.63
C VAL A 45 1.17 -8.01 -4.75
N VAL A 46 2.42 -7.60 -4.55
CA VAL A 46 2.81 -6.31 -3.98
C VAL A 46 3.52 -5.47 -5.04
N ILE A 47 3.06 -4.23 -5.22
CA ILE A 47 3.71 -3.20 -6.03
C ILE A 47 4.38 -2.23 -5.06
N PRO A 48 5.72 -2.28 -4.90
CA PRO A 48 6.43 -1.53 -3.88
C PRO A 48 6.55 -0.03 -4.18
N GLY A 49 7.12 0.68 -3.20
CA GLY A 49 7.49 2.08 -3.32
C GLY A 49 8.76 2.31 -4.16
N GLY A 50 8.99 3.58 -4.48
CA GLY A 50 10.13 4.05 -5.26
C GLY A 50 9.75 5.21 -6.17
N PHE A 51 10.46 5.31 -7.28
CA PHE A 51 10.26 6.32 -8.34
C PHE A 51 10.27 5.63 -9.69
N SER A 52 9.21 4.84 -9.98
CA SER A 52 9.15 4.00 -11.17
C SER A 52 9.33 4.84 -12.45
N TYR A 53 10.30 4.45 -13.27
CA TYR A 53 10.74 5.17 -14.47
C TYR A 53 11.13 6.64 -14.20
N GLY A 54 11.56 6.98 -12.97
CA GLY A 54 11.97 8.32 -12.57
C GLY A 54 10.84 9.32 -12.41
N ASP A 55 9.60 8.84 -12.27
CA ASP A 55 8.36 9.63 -12.16
C ASP A 55 8.14 10.63 -13.32
N TYR A 56 8.75 10.36 -14.47
CA TYR A 56 8.53 11.15 -15.68
C TYR A 56 7.06 11.11 -16.07
N LEU A 57 6.57 12.21 -16.63
CA LEU A 57 5.17 12.49 -16.90
C LEU A 57 4.39 12.77 -15.60
N ARG A 58 4.10 11.71 -14.87
CA ARG A 58 3.36 11.67 -13.60
C ARG A 58 3.75 10.38 -12.87
N CYS A 59 3.84 10.42 -11.54
CA CYS A 59 4.23 9.25 -10.76
C CYS A 59 3.32 8.05 -11.08
N GLY A 60 3.92 6.92 -11.41
CA GLY A 60 3.19 5.69 -11.77
C GLY A 60 2.68 5.59 -13.21
N ALA A 61 2.58 6.71 -13.96
CA ALA A 61 1.91 6.72 -15.28
C ALA A 61 2.59 5.80 -16.31
N ILE A 62 3.92 5.80 -16.39
CA ILE A 62 4.64 4.91 -17.31
C ILE A 62 4.57 3.47 -16.82
N ALA A 63 4.72 3.26 -15.52
CA ALA A 63 4.64 1.92 -14.91
C ALA A 63 3.28 1.24 -15.17
N ALA A 64 2.17 2.00 -15.13
CA ALA A 64 0.83 1.50 -15.41
C ALA A 64 0.70 0.84 -16.79
N THR A 65 1.58 1.18 -17.75
CA THR A 65 1.58 0.61 -19.11
C THR A 65 2.54 -0.58 -19.28
N ALA A 66 3.25 -0.98 -18.23
CA ALA A 66 4.21 -2.09 -18.30
C ALA A 66 3.50 -3.43 -18.54
N PRO A 67 4.13 -4.40 -19.26
CA PRO A 67 3.56 -5.72 -19.53
C PRO A 67 3.04 -6.42 -18.26
N VAL A 68 3.79 -6.40 -17.16
CA VAL A 68 3.39 -7.02 -15.89
C VAL A 68 2.07 -6.44 -15.36
N MET A 69 1.82 -5.13 -15.55
CA MET A 69 0.59 -4.50 -15.10
C MET A 69 -0.64 -4.96 -15.86
N SER A 70 -0.51 -5.27 -17.15
CA SER A 70 -1.60 -5.84 -17.94
C SER A 70 -2.08 -7.17 -17.36
N GLU A 71 -1.15 -8.01 -16.91
CA GLU A 71 -1.46 -9.28 -16.26
C GLU A 71 -2.05 -9.08 -14.87
N ILE A 72 -1.47 -8.15 -14.07
CA ILE A 72 -1.97 -7.82 -12.73
C ILE A 72 -3.41 -7.30 -12.81
N VAL A 73 -3.71 -6.38 -13.72
CA VAL A 73 -5.08 -5.86 -13.94
C VAL A 73 -6.05 -6.99 -14.28
N ARG A 74 -5.64 -7.89 -15.19
CA ARG A 74 -6.46 -9.03 -15.61
C ARG A 74 -6.76 -9.97 -14.46
N GLU A 75 -5.74 -10.37 -13.69
CA GLU A 75 -5.88 -11.33 -12.60
C GLU A 75 -6.53 -10.69 -11.36
N ALA A 76 -6.30 -9.41 -11.08
CA ALA A 76 -7.02 -8.68 -10.03
C ALA A 76 -8.52 -8.62 -10.32
N GLY A 77 -8.92 -8.49 -11.59
CA GLY A 77 -10.32 -8.61 -12.01
C GLY A 77 -10.93 -10.00 -11.79
N ARG A 78 -10.10 -11.01 -11.51
CA ARG A 78 -10.50 -12.38 -11.16
C ARG A 78 -10.38 -12.67 -9.66
N GLY A 79 -10.00 -11.67 -8.88
CA GLY A 79 -9.90 -11.76 -7.43
C GLY A 79 -8.48 -11.88 -6.86
N LEU A 80 -7.42 -11.81 -7.68
CA LEU A 80 -6.05 -11.81 -7.17
C LEU A 80 -5.85 -10.61 -6.24
N PRO A 81 -5.39 -10.82 -4.98
CA PRO A 81 -5.09 -9.73 -4.06
C PRO A 81 -3.88 -8.90 -4.56
N VAL A 82 -4.02 -7.57 -4.56
CA VAL A 82 -2.96 -6.64 -4.96
C VAL A 82 -2.82 -5.53 -3.94
N LEU A 83 -1.60 -5.30 -3.47
CA LEU A 83 -1.24 -4.17 -2.62
C LEU A 83 -0.32 -3.22 -3.37
N GLY A 84 -0.66 -1.94 -3.44
CA GLY A 84 0.22 -0.88 -3.92
C GLY A 84 0.69 -0.01 -2.77
N ILE A 85 2.00 0.08 -2.56
CA ILE A 85 2.62 0.88 -1.50
C ILE A 85 3.27 2.12 -2.11
N CYS A 86 2.95 3.31 -1.62
CA CYS A 86 3.53 4.58 -2.04
C CYS A 86 3.47 4.75 -3.58
N ASN A 87 4.58 4.59 -4.30
CA ASN A 87 4.61 4.60 -5.77
C ASN A 87 3.72 3.49 -6.36
N GLY A 88 3.62 2.33 -5.71
CA GLY A 88 2.68 1.28 -6.10
C GLY A 88 1.22 1.73 -6.03
N PHE A 89 0.83 2.53 -5.05
CA PHE A 89 -0.51 3.12 -4.98
C PHE A 89 -0.75 4.10 -6.13
N GLN A 90 0.24 4.93 -6.47
CA GLN A 90 0.18 5.80 -7.65
C GLN A 90 -0.03 4.98 -8.93
N VAL A 91 0.70 3.87 -9.10
CA VAL A 91 0.53 2.96 -10.25
C VAL A 91 -0.88 2.37 -10.29
N LEU A 92 -1.46 1.98 -9.15
CA LEU A 92 -2.82 1.45 -9.09
C LEU A 92 -3.88 2.49 -9.48
N CYS A 93 -3.70 3.76 -9.10
CA CYS A 93 -4.58 4.84 -9.55
C CYS A 93 -4.41 5.11 -11.05
N GLU A 94 -3.18 5.17 -11.56
CA GLU A 94 -2.90 5.42 -12.98
C GLU A 94 -3.37 4.27 -13.88
N SER A 95 -3.40 3.04 -13.39
CA SER A 95 -3.96 1.88 -14.10
C SER A 95 -5.47 1.70 -13.91
N HIS A 96 -6.12 2.65 -13.24
CA HIS A 96 -7.56 2.64 -12.94
C HIS A 96 -8.04 1.41 -12.14
N MET A 97 -7.15 0.75 -11.43
CA MET A 97 -7.51 -0.30 -10.48
C MET A 97 -8.06 0.26 -9.18
N LEU A 98 -7.67 1.49 -8.84
CA LEU A 98 -8.19 2.27 -7.71
C LEU A 98 -8.66 3.65 -8.19
N PRO A 99 -9.66 4.23 -7.52
CA PRO A 99 -10.15 5.57 -7.84
C PRO A 99 -9.21 6.67 -7.35
N GLY A 100 -9.43 7.88 -7.84
CA GLY A 100 -8.67 9.07 -7.46
C GLY A 100 -7.31 9.17 -8.13
N ALA A 101 -6.50 10.08 -7.61
CA ALA A 101 -5.13 10.32 -8.07
C ALA A 101 -4.25 10.80 -6.91
N LEU A 102 -2.96 10.51 -6.97
CA LEU A 102 -1.96 11.02 -6.04
C LEU A 102 -1.25 12.21 -6.72
N ILE A 103 -1.32 13.37 -6.11
CA ILE A 103 -0.69 14.58 -6.61
C ILE A 103 0.38 15.08 -5.63
N ARG A 104 1.06 16.15 -6.01
CA ARG A 104 2.10 16.75 -5.19
C ARG A 104 1.57 17.19 -3.83
N ASN A 105 2.36 16.93 -2.78
CA ASN A 105 2.04 17.38 -1.43
C ASN A 105 1.74 18.89 -1.42
N ASP A 106 0.76 19.33 -0.65
CA ASP A 106 0.30 20.73 -0.61
C ASP A 106 1.41 21.71 -0.25
N HIS A 107 2.32 21.34 0.66
CA HIS A 107 3.48 22.12 1.07
C HIS A 107 4.68 22.03 0.10
N GLN A 108 4.57 21.32 -1.03
CA GLN A 108 5.56 21.22 -2.11
C GLN A 108 6.91 20.60 -1.71
N LYS A 109 6.99 19.90 -0.58
CA LYS A 109 8.23 19.28 -0.07
C LYS A 109 8.10 17.77 -0.01
N PHE A 110 9.23 17.08 -0.15
CA PHE A 110 9.34 15.67 0.24
C PHE A 110 9.25 15.58 1.77
N LEU A 111 8.47 14.64 2.26
CA LEU A 111 8.28 14.40 3.68
C LEU A 111 8.76 12.99 4.01
N CYS A 112 9.50 12.85 5.11
CA CYS A 112 9.91 11.55 5.67
C CYS A 112 9.73 11.61 7.19
N ARG A 113 8.81 10.78 7.72
CA ARG A 113 8.49 10.72 9.15
C ARG A 113 7.73 9.45 9.48
N ASP A 114 7.66 9.12 10.76
CA ASP A 114 6.69 8.14 11.25
C ASP A 114 5.29 8.74 11.26
N GLN A 115 4.31 7.96 10.88
CA GLN A 115 2.92 8.40 10.74
C GLN A 115 1.96 7.39 11.34
N VAL A 116 1.07 7.89 12.18
CA VAL A 116 -0.04 7.10 12.74
C VAL A 116 -1.17 7.03 11.71
N LEU A 117 -1.65 5.82 11.48
CA LEU A 117 -2.80 5.52 10.64
C LEU A 117 -3.88 4.84 11.46
N ARG A 118 -5.14 5.13 11.14
CA ARG A 118 -6.29 4.38 11.63
C ARG A 118 -6.79 3.45 10.52
N ILE A 119 -7.10 2.20 10.90
CA ILE A 119 -7.77 1.24 10.04
C ILE A 119 -9.25 1.60 10.01
N GLU A 120 -9.77 2.03 8.87
CA GLU A 120 -11.19 2.34 8.69
C GLU A 120 -11.97 1.10 8.26
N ASN A 121 -11.40 0.33 7.32
CA ASN A 121 -11.99 -0.91 6.81
C ASN A 121 -11.03 -2.08 7.09
N ALA A 122 -11.47 -3.00 7.95
CA ALA A 122 -10.75 -4.22 8.29
C ALA A 122 -11.17 -5.43 7.45
N ASP A 123 -12.07 -5.27 6.48
CA ASP A 123 -12.65 -6.38 5.70
C ASP A 123 -12.11 -6.46 4.26
N THR A 124 -10.87 -6.02 4.06
CA THR A 124 -10.15 -6.19 2.80
C THR A 124 -9.19 -7.38 2.86
N ALA A 125 -8.71 -7.86 1.71
CA ALA A 125 -7.69 -8.91 1.67
C ALA A 125 -6.42 -8.55 2.48
N TRP A 126 -6.15 -7.25 2.70
CA TRP A 126 -4.92 -6.74 3.30
C TRP A 126 -5.07 -6.19 4.72
N THR A 127 -6.28 -6.25 5.32
CA THR A 127 -6.53 -5.66 6.65
C THR A 127 -7.17 -6.60 7.67
N ARG A 128 -7.48 -7.84 7.32
CA ARG A 128 -8.19 -8.82 8.18
C ARG A 128 -7.48 -9.17 9.49
N ALA A 129 -6.19 -8.88 9.63
CA ALA A 129 -5.46 -9.07 10.87
C ALA A 129 -5.67 -7.94 11.89
N TYR A 130 -6.42 -6.91 11.51
CA TYR A 130 -6.76 -5.76 12.35
C TYR A 130 -8.26 -5.68 12.60
N SER A 131 -8.65 -4.80 13.51
CA SER A 131 -10.03 -4.38 13.73
C SER A 131 -10.24 -2.95 13.22
N ALA A 132 -11.45 -2.62 12.80
CA ALA A 132 -11.78 -1.24 12.48
C ALA A 132 -11.60 -0.36 13.73
N GLY A 133 -10.92 0.76 13.56
CA GLY A 133 -10.52 1.67 14.64
C GLY A 133 -9.11 1.41 15.22
N ASP A 134 -8.48 0.27 14.93
CA ASP A 134 -7.10 0.04 15.32
C ASP A 134 -6.17 1.09 14.71
N THR A 135 -5.11 1.43 15.43
CA THR A 135 -4.07 2.33 14.93
C THR A 135 -2.75 1.60 14.73
N ILE A 136 -2.05 1.95 13.67
CA ILE A 136 -0.71 1.46 13.36
C ILE A 136 0.23 2.64 13.13
N THR A 137 1.49 2.50 13.49
CA THR A 137 2.53 3.48 13.20
C THR A 137 3.50 2.91 12.18
N VAL A 138 3.58 3.57 11.02
CA VAL A 138 4.44 3.13 9.92
C VAL A 138 5.19 4.32 9.32
N PRO A 139 6.38 4.13 8.72
CA PRO A 139 7.08 5.21 8.04
C PRO A 139 6.28 5.76 6.86
N LEU A 140 6.37 7.06 6.67
CA LEU A 140 5.86 7.80 5.51
C LEU A 140 7.03 8.51 4.85
N LYS A 141 7.18 8.36 3.52
CA LYS A 141 8.19 9.05 2.73
C LYS A 141 7.64 9.33 1.32
N ASN A 142 7.23 10.55 1.04
CA ASN A 142 6.69 10.92 -0.26
C ASN A 142 6.82 12.41 -0.57
N GLY A 143 6.84 12.74 -1.86
CA GLY A 143 6.70 14.10 -2.40
C GLY A 143 5.37 14.30 -3.12
N GLU A 144 4.70 13.21 -3.49
CA GLU A 144 3.43 13.16 -4.23
C GLU A 144 2.51 12.12 -3.59
N GLY A 145 2.10 12.39 -2.35
CA GLY A 145 1.24 11.51 -1.56
C GLY A 145 -0.17 12.08 -1.33
N ASN A 146 -0.47 13.24 -1.87
CA ASN A 146 -1.74 13.93 -1.69
C ASN A 146 -2.83 13.26 -2.53
N PHE A 147 -3.67 12.43 -1.89
CA PHE A 147 -4.80 11.77 -2.54
C PHE A 147 -5.91 12.75 -2.83
N GLN A 148 -6.35 12.80 -4.08
CA GLN A 148 -7.45 13.64 -4.54
C GLN A 148 -8.44 12.85 -5.38
N ALA A 149 -9.73 13.16 -5.21
CA ALA A 149 -10.81 12.62 -6.03
C ALA A 149 -11.92 13.66 -6.19
N SER A 150 -12.83 13.45 -7.12
CA SER A 150 -14.01 14.33 -7.26
C SER A 150 -14.90 14.25 -6.02
N PRO A 151 -15.69 15.29 -5.71
CA PRO A 151 -16.61 15.24 -4.56
C PRO A 151 -17.56 14.04 -4.58
N ALA A 152 -18.07 13.66 -5.75
CA ALA A 152 -18.94 12.49 -5.91
C ALA A 152 -18.17 11.17 -5.64
N GLU A 153 -16.92 11.09 -6.03
CA GLU A 153 -16.09 9.92 -5.77
C GLU A 153 -15.70 9.80 -4.30
N LEU A 154 -15.43 10.95 -3.63
CA LEU A 154 -15.17 10.97 -2.19
C LEU A 154 -16.41 10.51 -1.42
N GLU A 155 -17.62 11.02 -1.78
CA GLU A 155 -18.87 10.59 -1.17
C GLU A 155 -19.10 9.08 -1.35
N ARG A 156 -18.79 8.53 -2.53
CA ARG A 156 -18.89 7.10 -2.81
C ARG A 156 -17.90 6.30 -1.97
N LEU A 157 -16.63 6.70 -1.91
CA LEU A 157 -15.59 6.02 -1.11
C LEU A 157 -15.97 5.95 0.36
N GLU A 158 -16.50 7.05 0.91
CA GLU A 158 -16.94 7.12 2.31
C GLU A 158 -18.21 6.27 2.53
N GLY A 159 -19.19 6.41 1.65
CA GLY A 159 -20.49 5.74 1.79
C GLY A 159 -20.45 4.23 1.59
N GLU A 160 -19.55 3.74 0.76
CA GLU A 160 -19.37 2.31 0.46
C GLU A 160 -18.27 1.66 1.33
N GLY A 161 -17.61 2.41 2.23
CA GLY A 161 -16.58 1.89 3.12
C GLY A 161 -15.29 1.52 2.37
N HIS A 162 -14.97 2.20 1.27
CA HIS A 162 -13.77 1.94 0.48
C HIS A 162 -12.54 2.73 0.96
N VAL A 163 -12.67 3.61 1.95
CA VAL A 163 -11.54 4.17 2.67
C VAL A 163 -11.00 3.11 3.62
N VAL A 164 -9.74 2.73 3.46
CA VAL A 164 -9.11 1.64 4.25
C VAL A 164 -8.24 2.21 5.37
N PHE A 165 -7.47 3.24 5.06
CA PHE A 165 -6.55 3.86 6.00
C PHE A 165 -6.76 5.37 6.03
N ARG A 166 -6.66 5.96 7.22
CA ARG A 166 -6.75 7.39 7.40
C ARG A 166 -5.61 7.91 8.26
N TYR A 167 -5.05 9.05 7.89
CA TYR A 167 -4.07 9.76 8.71
C TYR A 167 -4.70 10.20 10.02
N VAL A 168 -3.97 10.05 11.14
CA VAL A 168 -4.41 10.47 12.47
C VAL A 168 -3.53 11.64 12.93
N ASP A 169 -4.12 12.56 13.70
CA ASP A 169 -3.55 13.76 14.29
C ASP A 169 -3.11 14.81 13.27
N VAL A 170 -2.36 14.45 12.26
CA VAL A 170 -1.84 15.37 11.25
C VAL A 170 -2.02 14.75 9.88
N ASN A 171 -2.65 15.49 8.97
CA ASN A 171 -2.62 15.20 7.55
C ASN A 171 -1.27 15.65 6.98
N PRO A 172 -0.40 14.72 6.56
CA PRO A 172 0.98 15.07 6.25
C PRO A 172 1.19 15.67 4.87
N ASN A 173 0.22 15.55 3.96
CA ASN A 173 0.41 15.82 2.53
C ASN A 173 -0.77 16.54 1.85
N GLY A 174 -1.85 16.82 2.59
CA GLY A 174 -3.03 17.49 2.06
C GLY A 174 -4.06 16.57 1.41
N SER A 175 -3.99 15.26 1.66
CA SER A 175 -4.95 14.29 1.16
C SER A 175 -6.39 14.64 1.54
N ALA A 176 -7.31 14.52 0.59
CA ALA A 176 -8.74 14.72 0.85
C ALA A 176 -9.21 13.81 1.97
N ASN A 177 -10.00 14.35 2.92
CA ASN A 177 -10.57 13.63 4.05
C ASN A 177 -9.55 12.82 4.86
N ASP A 178 -8.28 13.24 4.93
CA ASP A 178 -7.17 12.52 5.57
C ASP A 178 -6.96 11.09 5.03
N ILE A 179 -7.41 10.79 3.82
CA ILE A 179 -7.30 9.46 3.22
C ILE A 179 -5.82 9.11 2.99
N ALA A 180 -5.36 8.02 3.61
CA ALA A 180 -4.04 7.46 3.45
C ALA A 180 -4.01 6.23 2.53
N GLY A 181 -5.18 5.61 2.33
CA GLY A 181 -5.31 4.45 1.47
C GLY A 181 -6.77 4.06 1.22
N VAL A 182 -7.01 3.46 0.07
CA VAL A 182 -8.34 3.05 -0.41
C VAL A 182 -8.32 1.64 -0.97
N THR A 183 -9.51 1.06 -1.14
CA THR A 183 -9.70 -0.24 -1.81
C THR A 183 -10.65 -0.10 -3.00
N ASN A 184 -10.62 -1.11 -3.88
CA ASN A 184 -11.65 -1.31 -4.91
C ASN A 184 -12.91 -1.94 -4.30
N ALA A 185 -13.99 -2.00 -5.07
CA ALA A 185 -15.27 -2.54 -4.62
C ALA A 185 -15.23 -4.03 -4.19
N ALA A 186 -14.28 -4.80 -4.71
CA ALA A 186 -14.12 -6.21 -4.35
C ALA A 186 -13.25 -6.43 -3.09
N GLY A 187 -12.60 -5.39 -2.57
CA GLY A 187 -11.75 -5.48 -1.39
C GLY A 187 -10.41 -6.21 -1.60
N ASN A 188 -10.10 -6.61 -2.83
CA ASN A 188 -8.87 -7.35 -3.14
C ASN A 188 -7.70 -6.46 -3.60
N VAL A 189 -7.97 -5.25 -4.07
CA VAL A 189 -6.93 -4.28 -4.46
C VAL A 189 -6.91 -3.16 -3.44
N VAL A 190 -5.77 -2.94 -2.80
CA VAL A 190 -5.58 -1.90 -1.78
C VAL A 190 -4.38 -1.04 -2.14
N GLY A 191 -4.53 0.26 -2.04
CA GLY A 191 -3.45 1.25 -2.14
C GLY A 191 -3.21 1.90 -0.79
N LEU A 192 -1.94 2.06 -0.42
CA LEU A 192 -1.52 2.67 0.83
C LEU A 192 -0.31 3.58 0.57
N MET A 193 -0.38 4.85 0.98
CA MET A 193 0.73 5.79 0.76
C MET A 193 1.89 5.59 1.74
N PRO A 194 1.70 5.40 3.06
CA PRO A 194 2.74 5.00 3.99
C PRO A 194 3.29 3.59 3.73
N HIS A 195 4.42 3.26 4.36
CA HIS A 195 5.25 2.09 4.10
C HIS A 195 5.17 1.03 5.22
N PRO A 196 4.22 0.08 5.18
CA PRO A 196 4.12 -0.97 6.18
C PRO A 196 5.30 -1.95 6.13
N GLU A 197 5.97 -2.12 4.99
CA GLU A 197 7.12 -3.00 4.81
C GLU A 197 8.32 -2.59 5.67
N HIS A 198 8.40 -1.33 6.07
CA HIS A 198 9.42 -0.80 6.99
C HIS A 198 9.02 -0.90 8.47
N ALA A 199 7.88 -1.51 8.79
CA ALA A 199 7.38 -1.74 10.14
C ALA A 199 6.97 -3.21 10.33
N THR A 200 7.85 -4.14 9.98
CA THR A 200 7.59 -5.59 10.03
C THR A 200 8.51 -6.35 10.99
N GLU A 201 9.57 -5.70 11.48
CA GLU A 201 10.60 -6.35 12.30
C GLU A 201 10.87 -5.53 13.56
N ALA A 202 10.87 -6.22 14.72
CA ALA A 202 11.11 -5.58 16.00
C ALA A 202 12.49 -4.89 16.05
N GLY A 203 12.48 -3.62 16.46
CA GLY A 203 13.70 -2.79 16.57
C GLY A 203 14.12 -2.08 15.28
N PHE A 204 13.43 -2.30 14.16
CA PHE A 204 13.71 -1.61 12.87
C PHE A 204 12.60 -0.67 12.42
N GLY A 205 11.41 -0.80 12.96
CA GLY A 205 10.28 0.09 12.66
C GLY A 205 10.18 1.29 13.58
N PRO A 206 9.13 2.09 13.41
CA PRO A 206 8.84 3.25 14.23
C PRO A 206 8.77 2.94 15.73
N LEU A 207 9.11 3.94 16.52
CA LEU A 207 8.86 3.88 17.97
C LEU A 207 7.37 4.11 18.22
N SER A 208 6.67 3.12 18.74
CA SER A 208 5.33 3.30 19.27
C SER A 208 5.39 3.68 20.74
N LEU A 209 4.57 4.63 21.18
CA LEU A 209 4.34 4.91 22.59
C LEU A 209 3.28 3.92 23.08
N GLY A 210 3.63 3.11 24.08
CA GLY A 210 2.65 2.27 24.75
C GLY A 210 1.66 3.10 25.58
N PRO A 211 0.60 2.44 26.09
CA PRO A 211 -0.41 3.10 26.95
C PRO A 211 0.16 3.74 28.21
N ASP A 212 1.35 3.33 28.62
CA ASP A 212 2.13 3.85 29.75
C ASP A 212 3.01 5.07 29.42
N GLY A 213 2.99 5.52 28.14
CA GLY A 213 3.83 6.58 27.63
C GLY A 213 5.31 6.20 27.46
N ALA A 214 5.67 4.94 27.72
CA ALA A 214 7.01 4.44 27.47
C ALA A 214 7.22 4.18 25.97
N SER A 215 8.42 4.48 25.48
CA SER A 215 8.83 4.12 24.11
C SER A 215 8.98 2.61 24.02
N HIS A 216 8.06 1.96 23.37
CA HIS A 216 8.22 0.57 23.00
C HIS A 216 8.84 0.53 21.59
N HIS A 217 9.92 -0.24 21.44
CA HIS A 217 10.47 -0.57 20.13
C HIS A 217 9.52 -1.58 19.46
N GLY A 218 8.33 -1.11 19.02
CA GLY A 218 7.35 -1.93 18.33
C GLY A 218 7.93 -2.39 17.00
N GLY A 219 7.79 -1.58 16.01
CA GLY A 219 8.33 -1.79 14.68
C GLY A 219 7.69 -2.93 13.89
N THR A 220 6.59 -3.49 14.40
CA THR A 220 5.89 -4.61 13.73
C THR A 220 4.46 -4.30 13.33
N ASP A 221 4.04 -3.05 13.46
CA ASP A 221 2.66 -2.62 13.20
C ASP A 221 2.23 -2.87 11.75
N GLY A 222 3.15 -2.80 10.79
CA GLY A 222 2.90 -3.07 9.38
C GLY A 222 2.81 -4.55 9.02
N LEU A 223 3.31 -5.46 9.88
CA LEU A 223 3.34 -6.90 9.59
C LEU A 223 1.94 -7.50 9.42
N GLY A 224 0.95 -6.96 10.14
CA GLY A 224 -0.44 -7.39 10.04
C GLY A 224 -1.01 -7.26 8.61
N ILE A 225 -0.55 -6.28 7.81
CA ILE A 225 -0.96 -6.12 6.41
C ILE A 225 -0.56 -7.37 5.60
N PHE A 226 0.68 -7.80 5.70
CA PHE A 226 1.18 -8.98 4.98
C PHE A 226 0.57 -10.29 5.51
N ARG A 227 0.32 -10.40 6.81
CA ARG A 227 -0.38 -11.55 7.40
C ARG A 227 -1.85 -11.63 6.98
N SER A 228 -2.50 -10.48 6.77
CA SER A 228 -3.90 -10.42 6.34
C SER A 228 -4.13 -11.13 5.01
N VAL A 229 -3.27 -10.89 4.02
CA VAL A 229 -3.41 -11.54 2.72
C VAL A 229 -3.22 -13.05 2.82
N LEU A 230 -2.29 -13.53 3.67
CA LEU A 230 -2.11 -14.97 3.87
C LEU A 230 -3.36 -15.61 4.49
N ALA A 231 -3.98 -14.93 5.46
CA ALA A 231 -5.23 -15.40 6.06
C ALA A 231 -6.39 -15.39 5.05
N SER A 232 -6.44 -14.41 4.13
CA SER A 232 -7.50 -14.32 3.12
C SER A 232 -7.44 -15.40 2.05
N LEU A 233 -6.25 -16.01 1.83
CA LEU A 233 -6.02 -17.05 0.83
C LEU A 233 -6.32 -18.48 1.36
N VAL A 234 -6.49 -18.64 2.68
CA VAL A 234 -6.74 -19.94 3.34
C VAL A 234 -8.22 -20.11 3.73
N GLY A 235 -9.02 -19.03 3.60
CA GLY A 235 -10.43 -18.97 4.02
C GLY A 235 -11.42 -19.31 2.87
#